data_b1d20350d43d180d6024f645d61ab905
#
_entry.id   b1d20350d43d180d6024f645d61ab905
#
_cell.length_a   1.000
_cell.length_b   1.000
_cell.length_c   1.000
_cell.angle_alpha   90.00
_cell.angle_beta   90.00
_cell.angle_gamma   90.00
#
_symmetry.space_group_name_H-M   'P 1'
#
loop_
_entity.id
_entity.type
_entity.pdbx_description
1 polymer ?
#
loop_
_entity_poly.entity_id
_entity_poly.type
_entity_poly.pdbx_seq_one_letter_code
_entity_poly.pdbx_strand_id
1 'polypeptide(L)'
;MNSVLKICQERYDAQLPPLVSESAVEISRKEWIDNAVETLVDRRGDVQFKRRLHAPQGVTFKAFAAEVEQFAINSDSKSPCAIGEMVIAGLLGDRFLARDGAEDLMAVADPKEQLKIIARELVKDLADDALIAQAEDNEL
;
A
#
# COMPACT_ATOMS: atom_id res chain seq x y z
N MET A 1 11.41 18.61 -33.17
CA MET A 1 11.27 18.39 -32.34
C MET A 1 11.71 17.95 -31.90
N ASN A 2 12.37 18.74 -32.33
CA ASN A 2 12.56 18.54 -31.47
C ASN A 2 13.44 18.61 -31.17
N SER A 3 13.61 19.19 -31.57
CA SER A 3 14.01 19.25 -30.93
C SER A 3 14.49 19.65 -30.65
N VAL A 4 14.54 20.36 -31.25
CA VAL A 4 14.52 20.68 -30.53
C VAL A 4 14.52 20.79 -30.10
N LEU A 5 14.47 21.08 -30.62
CA LEU A 5 14.13 21.10 -29.79
C LEU A 5 14.52 20.72 -29.35
N LYS A 6 14.66 21.00 -29.71
CA LYS A 6 14.75 20.64 -28.98
C LYS A 6 15.36 20.78 -28.37
N ILE A 7 15.75 21.68 -29.15
CA ILE A 7 15.97 21.72 -28.38
C ILE A 7 15.77 21.96 -27.83
N CYS A 8 15.58 22.44 -28.32
CA CYS A 8 15.04 22.40 -27.41
C CYS A 8 14.81 22.16 -27.03
N GLN A 9 14.74 22.50 -27.37
CA GLN A 9 14.26 22.06 -26.71
C GLN A 9 14.72 21.73 -26.10
N GLU A 10 15.07 22.21 -26.65
CA GLU A 10 15.24 21.81 -25.96
C GLU A 10 15.51 21.99 -25.33
N ARG A 11 15.58 22.74 -25.91
CA ARG A 11 15.44 22.79 -25.08
C ARG A 11 14.92 22.92 -24.50
N TYR A 12 14.77 23.30 -24.93
CA TYR A 12 13.99 23.12 -24.03
C TYR A 12 13.78 22.79 -23.47
N ASP A 13 13.71 23.28 -24.09
CA ASP A 13 13.27 22.77 -23.35
C ASP A 13 13.57 22.62 -22.65
N ALA A 14 13.75 23.05 -22.88
CA ALA A 14 13.82 22.75 -22.14
C ALA A 14 13.69 22.82 -21.36
N GLN A 15 13.54 23.10 -21.38
CA GLN A 15 13.08 22.87 -20.60
C GLN A 15 12.66 22.23 -19.94
N LEU A 16 12.70 22.09 -20.13
CA LEU A 16 12.12 21.20 -19.52
C LEU A 16 11.89 20.98 -18.57
N PRO A 17 11.75 21.09 -18.40
CA PRO A 17 11.61 20.56 -17.29
C PRO A 17 10.73 20.67 -16.15
N PRO A 18 9.89 21.16 -15.80
CA PRO A 18 9.03 21.18 -14.65
C PRO A 18 8.89 19.84 -13.96
N LEU A 19 9.30 18.87 -14.64
CA LEU A 19 9.29 17.51 -14.15
C LEU A 19 10.02 17.34 -12.83
N VAL A 20 11.04 18.16 -12.59
CA VAL A 20 11.92 17.96 -11.45
C VAL A 20 11.21 18.18 -10.14
N SER A 21 10.56 19.34 -9.97
CA SER A 21 9.92 19.66 -8.70
C SER A 21 8.69 18.81 -8.45
N GLU A 22 7.92 18.53 -9.48
CA GLU A 22 6.79 17.64 -9.36
C GLU A 22 7.26 16.25 -8.94
N SER A 23 8.35 15.81 -9.52
CA SER A 23 8.89 14.48 -9.22
C SER A 23 9.31 14.35 -7.76
N ALA A 24 9.83 15.42 -7.16
CA ALA A 24 10.28 15.34 -5.76
C ALA A 24 9.10 15.05 -4.82
N VAL A 25 7.99 15.74 -5.01
CA VAL A 25 6.82 15.55 -4.18
C VAL A 25 6.21 14.16 -4.45
N GLU A 26 6.14 13.76 -5.69
CA GLU A 26 5.56 12.49 -6.03
C GLU A 26 6.42 11.32 -5.58
N ILE A 27 7.73 11.47 -5.62
CA ILE A 27 8.63 10.46 -5.11
C ILE A 27 8.44 10.30 -3.60
N SER A 28 8.34 11.41 -2.87
CA SER A 28 8.11 11.36 -1.43
C SER A 28 6.79 10.69 -1.10
N ARG A 29 5.75 11.02 -1.84
CA ARG A 29 4.43 10.39 -1.65
C ARG A 29 4.50 8.89 -1.89
N LYS A 30 5.13 8.50 -2.99
CA LYS A 30 5.25 7.10 -3.34
C LYS A 30 6.05 6.32 -2.29
N GLU A 31 7.14 6.91 -1.83
CA GLU A 31 7.96 6.27 -0.80
C GLU A 31 7.18 6.09 0.49
N TRP A 32 6.40 7.10 0.88
CA TRP A 32 5.59 6.96 2.08
C TRP A 32 4.55 5.86 1.93
N ILE A 33 3.87 5.82 0.77
CA ILE A 33 2.88 4.79 0.49
C ILE A 33 3.52 3.41 0.50
N ASP A 34 4.67 3.25 -0.16
CA ASP A 34 5.35 1.95 -0.22
C ASP A 34 5.77 1.50 1.18
N ASN A 35 6.26 2.41 2.02
CA ASN A 35 6.63 2.08 3.39
C ASN A 35 5.41 1.71 4.23
N ALA A 36 4.29 2.41 4.02
CA ALA A 36 3.06 2.11 4.74
C ALA A 36 2.53 0.72 4.35
N VAL A 37 2.57 0.40 3.06
CA VAL A 37 2.15 -0.91 2.57
C VAL A 37 3.05 -1.99 3.18
N GLU A 38 4.34 -1.79 3.20
CA GLU A 38 5.27 -2.74 3.80
C GLU A 38 4.98 -2.94 5.29
N THR A 39 4.68 -1.85 5.99
CA THR A 39 4.36 -1.93 7.41
C THR A 39 3.12 -2.79 7.65
N LEU A 40 2.09 -2.61 6.85
CA LEU A 40 0.86 -3.38 7.03
C LEU A 40 1.01 -4.83 6.60
N VAL A 41 1.65 -5.07 5.46
CA VAL A 41 1.70 -6.41 4.86
C VAL A 41 2.81 -7.26 5.47
N ASP A 42 4.03 -6.73 5.50
CA ASP A 42 5.20 -7.52 5.88
C ASP A 42 5.49 -7.46 7.38
N ARG A 43 5.27 -6.32 8.01
CA ARG A 43 5.58 -6.14 9.43
C ARG A 43 4.37 -6.35 10.32
N ARG A 44 3.19 -6.37 9.74
CA ARG A 44 1.93 -6.54 10.46
C ARG A 44 1.76 -5.50 11.56
N GLY A 45 2.17 -4.27 11.26
CA GLY A 45 2.10 -3.16 12.19
C GLY A 45 1.07 -2.12 11.78
N ASP A 46 0.88 -1.14 12.64
CA ASP A 46 -0.03 -0.02 12.38
C ASP A 46 0.72 1.10 11.68
N VAL A 47 0.00 1.82 10.80
CA VAL A 47 0.51 3.03 10.16
C VAL A 47 -0.23 4.20 10.81
N GLN A 48 0.50 5.04 11.55
CA GLN A 48 -0.13 6.14 12.28
C GLN A 48 0.74 7.39 12.20
N PHE A 49 0.08 8.54 12.19
CA PHE A 49 0.75 9.83 12.25
C PHE A 49 -0.23 10.86 12.80
N LYS A 50 0.30 12.03 13.19
CA LYS A 50 -0.53 13.10 13.72
C LYS A 50 0.03 14.43 13.24
N ARG A 51 -0.83 15.22 12.61
CA ARG A 51 -0.53 16.61 12.28
C ARG A 51 -0.80 17.50 13.49
N ARG A 52 -0.11 18.64 13.55
CA ARG A 52 -0.37 19.61 14.59
C ARG A 52 -1.83 20.03 14.52
N LEU A 53 -2.45 20.17 15.69
CA LEU A 53 -3.82 20.66 15.82
C LEU A 53 -4.84 19.78 15.12
N HIS A 54 -4.47 18.52 14.84
CA HIS A 54 -5.39 17.55 14.25
C HIS A 54 -5.40 16.28 15.07
N ALA A 55 -6.48 15.51 14.92
CA ALA A 55 -6.57 14.21 15.55
C ALA A 55 -5.60 13.24 14.88
N PRO A 56 -5.14 12.22 15.61
CA PRO A 56 -4.31 11.18 15.00
C PRO A 56 -5.01 10.52 13.82
N GLN A 57 -4.25 10.17 12.81
CA GLN A 57 -4.74 9.51 11.60
C GLN A 57 -3.92 8.28 11.34
N GLY A 58 -4.49 7.36 10.58
CA GLY A 58 -3.74 6.20 10.16
C GLY A 58 -4.63 5.02 9.85
N VAL A 59 -3.98 3.88 9.62
CA VAL A 59 -4.63 2.60 9.35
C VAL A 59 -3.98 1.58 10.25
N THR A 60 -4.81 0.91 11.07
CA THR A 60 -4.29 -0.15 11.93
C THR A 60 -4.18 -1.44 11.15
N PHE A 61 -3.33 -2.35 11.63
CA PHE A 61 -3.25 -3.67 11.04
C PHE A 61 -4.61 -4.38 11.09
N LYS A 62 -5.38 -4.17 12.14
CA LYS A 62 -6.71 -4.78 12.24
C LYS A 62 -7.67 -4.27 11.18
N ALA A 63 -7.60 -2.96 10.87
CA ALA A 63 -8.40 -2.40 9.79
C ALA A 63 -8.01 -3.01 8.45
N PHE A 64 -6.72 -3.18 8.21
CA PHE A 64 -6.23 -3.84 7.02
C PHE A 64 -6.73 -5.30 6.96
N ALA A 65 -6.61 -6.02 8.09
CA ALA A 65 -7.07 -7.40 8.14
C ALA A 65 -8.58 -7.50 7.85
N ALA A 66 -9.36 -6.52 8.33
CA ALA A 66 -10.79 -6.51 8.06
C ALA A 66 -11.08 -6.34 6.57
N GLU A 67 -10.29 -5.50 5.88
CA GLU A 67 -10.45 -5.33 4.44
C GLU A 67 -10.07 -6.58 3.68
N VAL A 68 -9.01 -7.26 4.11
CA VAL A 68 -8.62 -8.53 3.52
C VAL A 68 -9.72 -9.56 3.71
N GLU A 69 -10.29 -9.61 4.90
CA GLU A 69 -11.38 -10.52 5.19
C GLU A 69 -12.58 -10.26 4.28
N GLN A 70 -12.92 -8.99 4.11
CA GLN A 70 -14.04 -8.62 3.25
C GLN A 70 -13.77 -9.01 1.80
N PHE A 71 -12.54 -8.79 1.34
CA PHE A 71 -12.15 -9.22 0.00
C PHE A 71 -12.31 -10.74 -0.15
N ALA A 72 -11.84 -11.49 0.84
CA ALA A 72 -11.91 -12.95 0.77
C ALA A 72 -13.35 -13.45 0.78
N ILE A 73 -14.20 -12.83 1.61
CA ILE A 73 -15.61 -13.20 1.67
C ILE A 73 -16.29 -12.93 0.33
N ASN A 74 -15.94 -11.82 -0.31
CA ASN A 74 -16.55 -11.43 -1.58
C ASN A 74 -15.89 -12.09 -2.79
N SER A 75 -14.82 -12.86 -2.58
CA SER A 75 -14.11 -13.49 -3.69
C SER A 75 -14.94 -14.67 -4.23
N ASP A 76 -14.62 -15.04 -5.46
CA ASP A 76 -15.31 -16.13 -6.14
C ASP A 76 -14.58 -17.44 -5.94
N SER A 77 -14.23 -17.73 -4.69
CA SER A 77 -13.49 -18.95 -4.36
C SER A 77 -14.31 -20.18 -4.66
N LYS A 78 -13.64 -21.17 -5.22
CA LYS A 78 -14.29 -22.44 -5.55
C LYS A 78 -14.00 -23.53 -4.52
N SER A 79 -13.27 -23.20 -3.46
CA SER A 79 -12.95 -24.15 -2.41
C SER A 79 -13.86 -23.91 -1.22
N PRO A 80 -14.89 -24.73 -1.03
CA PRO A 80 -15.85 -24.51 0.07
C PRO A 80 -15.26 -24.75 1.45
N CYS A 81 -14.10 -25.39 1.53
CA CYS A 81 -13.49 -25.76 2.80
C CYS A 81 -12.25 -24.94 3.14
N ALA A 82 -11.96 -23.91 2.35
CA ALA A 82 -10.70 -23.16 2.52
C ALA A 82 -10.56 -22.58 3.92
N ILE A 83 -11.62 -21.97 4.46
CA ILE A 83 -11.55 -21.37 5.79
C ILE A 83 -11.28 -22.42 6.84
N GLY A 84 -11.99 -23.55 6.78
CA GLY A 84 -11.78 -24.64 7.71
C GLY A 84 -10.38 -25.20 7.64
N GLU A 85 -9.86 -25.36 6.43
CA GLU A 85 -8.50 -25.84 6.24
C GLU A 85 -7.49 -24.88 6.86
N MET A 86 -7.69 -23.58 6.67
CA MET A 86 -6.81 -22.58 7.25
C MET A 86 -6.84 -22.61 8.77
N VAL A 87 -8.01 -22.76 9.36
CA VAL A 87 -8.14 -22.81 10.82
C VAL A 87 -7.42 -24.05 11.36
N ILE A 88 -7.65 -25.21 10.75
CA ILE A 88 -7.00 -26.44 11.17
C ILE A 88 -5.49 -26.31 11.05
N ALA A 89 -5.03 -25.82 9.90
CA ALA A 89 -3.61 -25.66 9.66
C ALA A 89 -2.97 -24.70 10.65
N GLY A 90 -3.66 -23.58 10.94
CA GLY A 90 -3.13 -22.62 11.90
C GLY A 90 -3.00 -23.21 13.29
N LEU A 91 -3.98 -23.99 13.71
CA LEU A 91 -3.96 -24.60 15.04
C LEU A 91 -2.90 -25.70 15.15
N LEU A 92 -2.59 -26.37 14.06
CA LEU A 92 -1.60 -27.44 14.03
C LEU A 92 -0.21 -26.97 13.59
N GLY A 93 -0.05 -25.70 13.25
CA GLY A 93 1.24 -25.16 12.83
C GLY A 93 1.66 -25.57 11.42
N ASP A 94 0.73 -26.00 10.60
CA ASP A 94 1.03 -26.43 9.23
C ASP A 94 0.96 -25.23 8.28
N ARG A 95 2.12 -24.63 8.00
CA ARG A 95 2.20 -23.42 7.19
C ARG A 95 1.80 -23.68 5.72
N PHE A 96 2.12 -24.85 5.20
CA PHE A 96 1.83 -25.13 3.80
C PHE A 96 0.33 -25.29 3.58
N LEU A 97 -0.36 -26.01 4.44
CA LEU A 97 -1.80 -26.16 4.34
C LEU A 97 -2.51 -24.81 4.56
N ALA A 98 -2.01 -24.01 5.52
CA ALA A 98 -2.58 -22.70 5.78
C ALA A 98 -2.45 -21.79 4.54
N ARG A 99 -1.28 -21.83 3.89
CA ARG A 99 -1.05 -21.05 2.70
C ARG A 99 -1.94 -21.49 1.55
N ASP A 100 -2.06 -22.80 1.34
CA ASP A 100 -2.90 -23.32 0.28
C ASP A 100 -4.36 -22.88 0.46
N GLY A 101 -4.87 -22.99 1.69
CA GLY A 101 -6.22 -22.53 1.98
C GLY A 101 -6.42 -21.06 1.75
N ALA A 102 -5.42 -20.26 2.15
CA ALA A 102 -5.48 -18.80 1.96
C ALA A 102 -5.48 -18.46 0.47
N GLU A 103 -4.61 -19.10 -0.31
CA GLU A 103 -4.55 -18.83 -1.75
C GLU A 103 -5.86 -19.22 -2.43
N ASP A 104 -6.44 -20.34 -2.04
CA ASP A 104 -7.72 -20.77 -2.59
C ASP A 104 -8.83 -19.80 -2.24
N LEU A 105 -8.83 -19.31 -1.00
CA LEU A 105 -9.87 -18.40 -0.54
C LEU A 105 -9.78 -17.06 -1.26
N MET A 106 -8.57 -16.55 -1.49
CA MET A 106 -8.38 -15.27 -2.18
C MET A 106 -8.76 -15.35 -3.65
N ALA A 107 -8.60 -16.53 -4.27
CA ALA A 107 -9.04 -16.80 -5.64
C ALA A 107 -8.43 -15.83 -6.66
N VAL A 108 -7.16 -15.45 -6.46
CA VAL A 108 -6.42 -14.58 -7.40
C VAL A 108 -5.08 -15.23 -7.74
N ALA A 109 -4.50 -14.79 -8.87
CA ALA A 109 -3.26 -15.37 -9.35
C ALA A 109 -2.07 -15.09 -8.42
N ASP A 110 -2.03 -13.90 -7.83
CA ASP A 110 -0.95 -13.49 -6.93
C ASP A 110 -1.54 -12.90 -5.66
N PRO A 111 -1.82 -13.76 -4.65
CA PRO A 111 -2.44 -13.29 -3.41
C PRO A 111 -1.63 -12.24 -2.67
N LYS A 112 -0.30 -12.35 -2.67
CA LYS A 112 0.51 -11.37 -1.96
C LYS A 112 0.43 -10.00 -2.62
N GLU A 113 0.42 -9.96 -3.93
CA GLU A 113 0.25 -8.70 -4.65
C GLU A 113 -1.12 -8.10 -4.36
N GLN A 114 -2.14 -8.95 -4.25
CA GLN A 114 -3.49 -8.47 -3.90
C GLN A 114 -3.52 -7.85 -2.51
N LEU A 115 -2.78 -8.41 -1.54
CA LEU A 115 -2.66 -7.81 -0.22
C LEU A 115 -2.07 -6.42 -0.31
N LYS A 116 -1.04 -6.24 -1.15
CA LYS A 116 -0.42 -4.94 -1.33
C LYS A 116 -1.38 -3.94 -1.96
N ILE A 117 -2.20 -4.39 -2.90
CA ILE A 117 -3.20 -3.54 -3.53
C ILE A 117 -4.21 -3.07 -2.49
N ILE A 118 -4.70 -3.96 -1.64
CA ILE A 118 -5.65 -3.60 -0.59
C ILE A 118 -5.03 -2.59 0.37
N ALA A 119 -3.79 -2.85 0.81
CA ALA A 119 -3.10 -1.95 1.72
C ALA A 119 -2.91 -0.57 1.09
N ARG A 120 -2.52 -0.53 -0.19
CA ARG A 120 -2.30 0.74 -0.89
C ARG A 120 -3.58 1.56 -0.97
N GLU A 121 -4.72 0.91 -1.23
CA GLU A 121 -5.99 1.60 -1.27
C GLU A 121 -6.36 2.24 0.07
N LEU A 122 -5.97 1.61 1.16
CA LEU A 122 -6.26 2.14 2.49
C LEU A 122 -5.39 3.34 2.85
N VAL A 123 -4.15 3.39 2.37
CA VAL A 123 -3.20 4.42 2.81
C VAL A 123 -2.99 5.54 1.82
N LYS A 124 -3.36 5.37 0.56
CA LYS A 124 -3.01 6.34 -0.48
C LYS A 124 -3.56 7.73 -0.21
N ASP A 125 -4.75 7.82 0.35
CA ASP A 125 -5.40 9.10 0.61
C ASP A 125 -4.83 9.81 1.84
N LEU A 126 -4.02 9.11 2.64
CA LEU A 126 -3.39 9.67 3.83
C LEU A 126 -2.00 10.23 3.54
N ALA A 127 -1.46 9.97 2.35
CA ALA A 127 -0.07 10.31 2.05
C ALA A 127 0.22 11.78 2.20
N ASP A 128 -0.66 12.64 1.69
CA ASP A 128 -0.43 14.08 1.74
C ASP A 128 -0.39 14.60 3.17
N ASP A 129 -1.33 14.17 3.99
CA ASP A 129 -1.36 14.56 5.41
C ASP A 129 -0.16 14.01 6.15
N ALA A 130 0.27 12.80 5.81
CA ALA A 130 1.43 12.19 6.45
C ALA A 130 2.71 12.96 6.14
N LEU A 131 2.86 13.44 4.89
CA LEU A 131 4.01 14.24 4.53
C LEU A 131 4.00 15.59 5.24
N ILE A 132 2.83 16.19 5.43
CA ILE A 132 2.71 17.42 6.20
C ILE A 132 3.12 17.16 7.65
N ALA A 133 2.69 16.05 8.23
CA ALA A 133 3.05 15.70 9.59
C ALA A 133 4.57 15.53 9.75
N GLN A 134 5.22 14.90 8.75
CA GLN A 134 6.67 14.75 8.77
C GLN A 134 7.36 16.10 8.70
N ALA A 135 6.86 17.01 7.86
CA ALA A 135 7.44 18.36 7.74
C ALA A 135 7.29 19.10 9.06
N GLU A 136 6.16 19.00 9.72
CA GLU A 136 5.94 19.65 11.01
C GLU A 136 6.88 19.09 12.08
N ASP A 137 7.10 17.79 12.10
CA ASP A 137 8.04 17.17 13.03
C ASP A 137 9.47 17.65 12.77
N ASN A 138 9.84 17.83 11.50
CA ASN A 138 11.18 18.27 11.15
C ASN A 138 11.44 19.74 11.50
N GLU A 139 10.40 20.52 11.72
CA GLU A 139 10.55 21.91 12.13
C GLU A 139 10.95 22.04 13.60
N LEU A 140 10.79 21.00 14.36
CA LEU A 140 11.17 21.01 15.78
C LEU A 140 12.66 20.73 15.93
#